data_289e16ef813d9223b63e257c8ca9fbdf
#
_entry.id   289e16ef813d9223b63e257c8ca9fbdf
#
_cell.length_a   1.000
_cell.length_b   1.000
_cell.length_c   1.000
_cell.angle_alpha   90.00
_cell.angle_beta   90.00
_cell.angle_gamma   90.00
#
_symmetry.space_group_name_H-M   'P 1'
#
loop_
_entity.id
_entity.type
_entity.pdbx_description
1 polymer ?
#
loop_
_entity_poly.entity_id
_entity_poly.type
_entity_poly.pdbx_seq_one_letter_code
_entity_poly.pdbx_strand_id
1 'polypeptide(L)'
;MERTASAVWHGGLKDGKGSISTQSTTLKDTQYSFSTRFENGVGTNPEELIAAAHAGCFTMALSAQLTGAGTPPESLETTASVRLEKKDDGFAITAIHLVTKAKVPGADKAAFDKAAADAKAGCPISKLFKGNAEITLDAQLI
;
A
#
# COMPACT_ATOMS: atom_id res chain seq x y z
N MET A 1 -3.35 -0.97 -20.39
CA MET A 1 -3.07 -2.15 -19.54
C MET A 1 -4.14 -2.24 -18.48
N GLU A 2 -4.74 -3.41 -18.32
CA GLU A 2 -5.84 -3.62 -17.38
C GLU A 2 -5.53 -4.82 -16.48
N ARG A 3 -5.90 -4.74 -15.22
CA ARG A 3 -5.79 -5.82 -14.25
C ARG A 3 -7.10 -5.97 -13.52
N THR A 4 -7.52 -7.22 -13.26
CA THR A 4 -8.82 -7.49 -12.67
C THR A 4 -8.71 -8.28 -11.37
N ALA A 5 -9.72 -8.11 -10.54
CA ALA A 5 -9.95 -8.91 -9.35
C ALA A 5 -11.46 -9.07 -9.17
N SER A 6 -11.86 -10.06 -8.41
CA SER A 6 -13.26 -10.33 -8.12
C SER A 6 -13.48 -10.62 -6.65
N ALA A 7 -14.69 -10.36 -6.19
CA ALA A 7 -15.11 -10.68 -4.83
C ALA A 7 -16.48 -11.34 -4.87
N VAL A 8 -16.68 -12.33 -4.00
CA VAL A 8 -17.95 -13.02 -3.80
C VAL A 8 -18.33 -12.87 -2.33
N TRP A 9 -19.61 -12.63 -2.05
CA TRP A 9 -20.12 -12.53 -0.70
C TRP A 9 -21.42 -13.32 -0.57
N HIS A 10 -21.55 -14.02 0.54
CA HIS A 10 -22.78 -14.76 0.89
C HIS A 10 -23.22 -14.40 2.30
N GLY A 11 -24.48 -14.04 2.45
CA GLY A 11 -25.09 -13.76 3.75
C GLY A 11 -25.09 -12.29 4.14
N GLY A 12 -25.44 -12.04 5.40
CA GLY A 12 -25.48 -10.69 5.96
C GLY A 12 -24.10 -10.15 6.27
N LEU A 13 -24.03 -8.89 6.70
CA LEU A 13 -22.77 -8.21 6.93
C LEU A 13 -21.93 -8.91 8.02
N LYS A 14 -22.54 -9.21 9.18
CA LYS A 14 -21.78 -9.72 10.34
C LYS A 14 -21.57 -11.24 10.31
N ASP A 15 -22.53 -11.97 9.79
CA ASP A 15 -22.52 -13.44 9.77
C ASP A 15 -22.14 -14.01 8.40
N GLY A 16 -22.05 -13.17 7.39
CA GLY A 16 -21.68 -13.57 6.04
C GLY A 16 -20.21 -13.91 5.88
N LYS A 17 -19.91 -14.46 4.70
CA LYS A 17 -18.54 -14.85 4.33
C LYS A 17 -18.26 -14.43 2.90
N GLY A 18 -17.02 -14.00 2.66
CA GLY A 18 -16.58 -13.61 1.36
C GLY A 18 -15.26 -14.23 0.94
N SER A 19 -14.97 -14.09 -0.33
CA SER A 19 -13.67 -14.46 -0.90
C SER A 19 -13.25 -13.46 -1.96
N ILE A 20 -11.94 -13.27 -2.07
CA ILE A 20 -11.32 -12.38 -3.05
C ILE A 20 -10.36 -13.18 -3.90
N SER A 21 -10.41 -12.96 -5.22
CA SER A 21 -9.49 -13.56 -6.17
C SER A 21 -8.92 -12.50 -7.10
N THR A 22 -7.68 -12.68 -7.50
CA THR A 22 -7.00 -11.80 -8.46
C THR A 22 -6.77 -12.52 -9.78
N GLN A 23 -6.65 -11.73 -10.85
CA GLN A 23 -6.37 -12.26 -12.19
C GLN A 23 -5.12 -13.14 -12.23
N SER A 24 -4.09 -12.77 -11.46
CA SER A 24 -2.84 -13.53 -11.36
C SER A 24 -2.97 -14.83 -10.57
N THR A 25 -4.09 -15.06 -9.90
CA THR A 25 -4.34 -16.15 -8.95
C THR A 25 -3.44 -16.13 -7.70
N THR A 26 -2.67 -15.07 -7.49
CA THR A 26 -1.90 -14.88 -6.26
C THR A 26 -2.80 -14.85 -5.03
N LEU A 27 -3.98 -14.20 -5.14
CA LEU A 27 -5.10 -14.43 -4.26
C LEU A 27 -6.11 -15.29 -5.02
N LYS A 28 -6.48 -16.40 -4.42
CA LYS A 28 -7.46 -17.34 -5.01
C LYS A 28 -8.43 -17.77 -3.92
N ASP A 29 -9.67 -17.34 -4.05
CA ASP A 29 -10.74 -17.61 -3.07
C ASP A 29 -10.29 -17.29 -1.65
N THR A 30 -9.53 -16.20 -1.50
CA THR A 30 -8.96 -15.79 -0.23
C THR A 30 -10.05 -15.23 0.67
N GLN A 31 -10.16 -15.80 1.86
CA GLN A 31 -11.23 -15.47 2.80
C GLN A 31 -11.15 -14.02 3.28
N TYR A 32 -12.30 -13.36 3.33
CA TYR A 32 -12.48 -12.12 4.04
C TYR A 32 -13.88 -12.05 4.65
N SER A 33 -14.05 -11.25 5.70
CA SER A 33 -15.32 -11.18 6.44
C SER A 33 -15.39 -9.87 7.23
N PHE A 34 -16.48 -9.64 7.93
CA PHE A 34 -16.58 -8.57 8.91
C PHE A 34 -15.46 -8.67 9.95
N SER A 35 -15.22 -9.88 10.47
CA SER A 35 -14.18 -10.13 11.46
C SER A 35 -12.75 -9.83 10.95
N THR A 36 -12.44 -10.15 9.69
CA THR A 36 -11.10 -9.85 9.13
C THR A 36 -10.88 -8.37 8.89
N ARG A 37 -11.95 -7.60 8.77
CA ARG A 37 -11.87 -6.16 8.50
C ARG A 37 -11.89 -5.31 9.78
N PHE A 38 -12.75 -5.65 10.73
CA PHE A 38 -13.03 -4.85 11.91
C PHE A 38 -12.60 -5.50 13.24
N GLU A 39 -12.17 -6.74 13.19
CA GLU A 39 -11.72 -7.53 14.34
C GLU A 39 -10.41 -8.25 14.00
N ASN A 40 -10.16 -9.40 14.60
CA ASN A 40 -8.93 -10.19 14.42
C ASN A 40 -9.17 -11.53 13.72
N GLY A 41 -10.14 -11.61 12.82
CA GLY A 41 -10.44 -12.83 12.07
C GLY A 41 -9.31 -13.22 11.12
N VAL A 42 -9.29 -14.50 10.74
CA VAL A 42 -8.32 -15.06 9.78
C VAL A 42 -8.76 -14.77 8.35
N GLY A 43 -7.88 -14.17 7.56
CA GLY A 43 -8.13 -13.82 6.17
C GLY A 43 -7.58 -12.45 5.82
N THR A 44 -7.93 -11.95 4.65
CA THR A 44 -7.52 -10.63 4.19
C THR A 44 -8.62 -9.60 4.41
N ASN A 45 -8.33 -8.34 4.09
CA ASN A 45 -9.30 -7.25 4.11
C ASN A 45 -8.89 -6.18 3.08
N PRO A 46 -9.82 -5.29 2.67
CA PRO A 46 -9.52 -4.26 1.68
C PRO A 46 -8.39 -3.33 2.09
N GLU A 47 -8.29 -2.98 3.37
CA GLU A 47 -7.32 -2.01 3.85
C GLU A 47 -5.89 -2.54 3.76
N GLU A 48 -5.65 -3.80 4.12
CA GLU A 48 -4.31 -4.38 3.96
C GLU A 48 -3.94 -4.60 2.49
N LEU A 49 -4.92 -4.87 1.61
CA LEU A 49 -4.67 -4.96 0.17
C LEU A 49 -4.28 -3.61 -0.42
N ILE A 50 -4.90 -2.53 0.04
CA ILE A 50 -4.51 -1.16 -0.32
C ILE A 50 -3.11 -0.88 0.20
N ALA A 51 -2.79 -1.27 1.43
CA ALA A 51 -1.46 -1.12 2.01
C ALA A 51 -0.40 -1.86 1.18
N ALA A 52 -0.68 -3.10 0.79
CA ALA A 52 0.21 -3.89 -0.06
C ALA A 52 0.43 -3.22 -1.42
N ALA A 53 -0.64 -2.75 -2.05
CA ALA A 53 -0.56 -2.04 -3.33
C ALA A 53 0.29 -0.77 -3.22
N HIS A 54 0.09 0.02 -2.17
CA HIS A 54 0.82 1.28 -1.99
C HIS A 54 2.29 1.03 -1.65
N ALA A 55 2.58 0.10 -0.74
CA ALA A 55 3.96 -0.28 -0.42
C ALA A 55 4.71 -0.74 -1.67
N GLY A 56 4.11 -1.63 -2.47
CA GLY A 56 4.73 -2.12 -3.70
C GLY A 56 4.97 -1.03 -4.74
N CYS A 57 3.98 -0.20 -4.99
CA CYS A 57 4.06 0.90 -5.95
C CYS A 57 5.12 1.93 -5.55
N PHE A 58 5.09 2.38 -4.30
CA PHE A 58 6.08 3.33 -3.78
C PHE A 58 7.50 2.76 -3.87
N THR A 59 7.71 1.51 -3.46
CA THR A 59 9.03 0.87 -3.47
C THR A 59 9.61 0.82 -4.88
N MET A 60 8.81 0.44 -5.87
CA MET A 60 9.25 0.45 -7.27
C MET A 60 9.52 1.86 -7.78
N ALA A 61 8.70 2.83 -7.41
CA ALA A 61 8.90 4.23 -7.78
C ALA A 61 10.21 4.76 -7.20
N LEU A 62 10.51 4.44 -5.94
CA LEU A 62 11.76 4.82 -5.31
C LEU A 62 12.97 4.16 -5.99
N SER A 63 12.87 2.87 -6.31
CA SER A 63 13.92 2.18 -7.07
C SER A 63 14.17 2.86 -8.42
N ALA A 64 13.11 3.26 -9.12
CA ALA A 64 13.24 3.96 -10.40
C ALA A 64 13.94 5.32 -10.24
N GLN A 65 13.58 6.10 -9.21
CA GLN A 65 14.21 7.39 -8.95
C GLN A 65 15.70 7.23 -8.63
N LEU A 66 16.05 6.29 -7.78
CA LEU A 66 17.45 6.02 -7.39
C LEU A 66 18.28 5.50 -8.55
N THR A 67 17.72 4.60 -9.35
CA THR A 67 18.37 4.07 -10.55
C THR A 67 18.62 5.19 -11.57
N GLY A 68 17.62 6.05 -11.79
CA GLY A 68 17.75 7.20 -12.69
C GLY A 68 18.80 8.22 -12.22
N ALA A 69 19.02 8.31 -10.91
CA ALA A 69 20.06 9.16 -10.33
C ALA A 69 21.46 8.52 -10.34
N GLY A 70 21.61 7.30 -10.85
CA GLY A 70 22.89 6.59 -10.90
C GLY A 70 23.26 5.82 -9.63
N THR A 71 22.33 5.70 -8.67
CA THR A 71 22.54 4.98 -7.42
C THR A 71 21.46 3.92 -7.21
N PRO A 72 21.47 2.83 -8.00
CA PRO A 72 20.47 1.78 -7.83
C PRO A 72 20.53 1.20 -6.42
N PRO A 73 19.39 0.91 -5.78
CA PRO A 73 19.39 0.39 -4.42
C PRO A 73 19.86 -1.06 -4.37
N GLU A 74 20.51 -1.43 -3.30
CA GLU A 74 20.77 -2.83 -2.97
C GLU A 74 19.51 -3.47 -2.38
N SER A 75 18.82 -2.76 -1.48
CA SER A 75 17.55 -3.21 -0.91
C SER A 75 16.68 -2.03 -0.49
N LEU A 76 15.38 -2.22 -0.62
CA LEU A 76 14.34 -1.31 -0.15
C LEU A 76 13.29 -2.14 0.57
N GLU A 77 13.00 -1.77 1.81
CA GLU A 77 11.92 -2.38 2.59
C GLU A 77 10.91 -1.31 2.96
N THR A 78 9.67 -1.47 2.54
CA THR A 78 8.62 -0.51 2.81
C THR A 78 7.43 -1.16 3.51
N THR A 79 6.97 -0.53 4.58
CA THR A 79 5.72 -0.85 5.24
C THR A 79 4.75 0.31 5.02
N ALA A 80 3.53 -0.01 4.62
CA ALA A 80 2.43 0.96 4.54
C ALA A 80 1.39 0.64 5.60
N SER A 81 0.94 1.66 6.31
CA SER A 81 -0.14 1.57 7.30
C SER A 81 -1.32 2.37 6.80
N VAL A 82 -2.45 1.73 6.60
CA VAL A 82 -3.70 2.34 6.15
C VAL A 82 -4.63 2.50 7.35
N ARG A 83 -5.13 3.72 7.56
CA ARG A 83 -6.05 4.03 8.65
C ARG A 83 -7.48 4.10 8.14
N LEU A 84 -8.33 3.27 8.70
CA LEU A 84 -9.78 3.29 8.50
C LEU A 84 -10.42 3.91 9.72
N GLU A 85 -11.21 4.97 9.53
CA GLU A 85 -11.87 5.69 10.62
C GLU A 85 -13.37 5.82 10.35
N LYS A 86 -14.16 5.75 11.44
CA LYS A 86 -15.58 6.01 11.36
C LYS A 86 -15.80 7.53 11.33
N LYS A 87 -16.55 7.98 10.33
CA LYS A 87 -16.99 9.38 10.16
C LYS A 87 -18.51 9.43 10.25
N ASP A 88 -19.07 10.65 10.20
CA ASP A 88 -20.53 10.87 10.31
C ASP A 88 -21.31 10.14 9.22
N ASP A 89 -20.76 10.00 8.03
CA ASP A 89 -21.38 9.38 6.86
C ASP A 89 -20.88 7.94 6.60
N GLY A 90 -20.19 7.33 7.56
CA GLY A 90 -19.66 5.96 7.44
C GLY A 90 -18.15 5.87 7.66
N PHE A 91 -17.55 4.80 7.16
CA PHE A 91 -16.10 4.59 7.28
C PHE A 91 -15.34 5.26 6.13
N ALA A 92 -14.19 5.81 6.43
CA ALA A 92 -13.30 6.41 5.45
C ALA A 92 -11.84 6.05 5.72
N ILE A 93 -11.07 5.87 4.65
CA ILE A 93 -9.62 5.79 4.75
C ILE A 93 -9.10 7.22 4.82
N THR A 94 -8.50 7.59 5.95
CA THR A 94 -8.13 8.97 6.24
C THR A 94 -6.65 9.24 6.12
N ALA A 95 -5.81 8.22 6.29
CA ALA A 95 -4.36 8.39 6.26
C ALA A 95 -3.67 7.10 5.80
N ILE A 96 -2.55 7.28 5.12
CA ILE A 96 -1.61 6.20 4.79
C ILE A 96 -0.23 6.67 5.21
N HIS A 97 0.45 5.89 6.04
CA HIS A 97 1.81 6.17 6.47
C HIS A 97 2.77 5.15 5.86
N LEU A 98 3.79 5.64 5.15
CA LEU A 98 4.84 4.82 4.54
C LEU A 98 6.11 4.93 5.36
N VAL A 99 6.70 3.81 5.71
CA VAL A 99 8.04 3.74 6.31
C VAL A 99 8.91 2.90 5.38
N THR A 100 10.01 3.47 4.91
CA THR A 100 10.96 2.74 4.07
C THR A 100 12.36 2.77 4.67
N LYS A 101 13.04 1.62 4.61
CA LYS A 101 14.45 1.47 4.96
C LYS A 101 15.20 1.09 3.69
N ALA A 102 16.21 1.87 3.35
CA ALA A 102 16.91 1.75 2.08
C ALA A 102 18.39 1.56 2.27
N LYS A 103 18.95 0.55 1.62
CA LYS A 103 20.39 0.36 1.47
C LYS A 103 20.76 0.74 0.04
N VAL A 104 21.44 1.88 -0.11
CA VAL A 104 21.71 2.49 -1.42
C VAL A 104 23.18 2.88 -1.49
N PRO A 105 24.06 1.97 -1.93
CA PRO A 105 25.49 2.29 -2.06
C PRO A 105 25.72 3.51 -2.96
N GLY A 106 26.52 4.44 -2.47
CA GLY A 106 26.91 5.65 -3.21
C GLY A 106 25.91 6.81 -3.16
N ALA A 107 24.76 6.64 -2.55
CA ALA A 107 23.80 7.75 -2.38
C ALA A 107 24.10 8.56 -1.13
N ASP A 108 24.09 9.90 -1.27
CA ASP A 108 24.07 10.78 -0.10
C ASP A 108 22.64 11.00 0.40
N LYS A 109 22.52 11.49 1.62
CA LYS A 109 21.21 11.68 2.26
C LYS A 109 20.31 12.65 1.49
N ALA A 110 20.85 13.77 0.99
CA ALA A 110 20.06 14.77 0.28
C ALA A 110 19.50 14.23 -1.03
N ALA A 111 20.30 13.48 -1.80
CA ALA A 111 19.85 12.82 -3.03
C ALA A 111 18.80 11.74 -2.74
N PHE A 112 19.01 10.97 -1.68
CA PHE A 112 18.06 9.96 -1.24
C PHE A 112 16.73 10.58 -0.81
N ASP A 113 16.77 11.61 0.02
CA ASP A 113 15.55 12.30 0.50
C ASP A 113 14.74 12.88 -0.67
N LYS A 114 15.43 13.45 -1.68
CA LYS A 114 14.77 13.93 -2.90
C LYS A 114 14.11 12.79 -3.67
N ALA A 115 14.82 11.68 -3.88
CA ALA A 115 14.29 10.52 -4.58
C ALA A 115 13.06 9.96 -3.86
N ALA A 116 13.10 9.90 -2.52
CA ALA A 116 11.98 9.43 -1.71
C ALA A 116 10.76 10.36 -1.82
N ALA A 117 10.97 11.68 -1.77
CA ALA A 117 9.89 12.65 -1.94
C ALA A 117 9.27 12.58 -3.34
N ASP A 118 10.08 12.45 -4.39
CA ASP A 118 9.63 12.33 -5.77
C ASP A 118 8.85 11.01 -5.97
N ALA A 119 9.31 9.91 -5.37
CA ALA A 119 8.62 8.62 -5.42
C ALA A 119 7.25 8.69 -4.72
N LYS A 120 7.18 9.33 -3.56
CA LYS A 120 5.92 9.54 -2.82
C LYS A 120 4.91 10.33 -3.67
N ALA A 121 5.35 11.39 -4.31
CA ALA A 121 4.48 12.23 -5.13
C ALA A 121 4.10 11.56 -6.46
N GLY A 122 5.01 10.80 -7.06
CA GLY A 122 4.88 10.26 -8.41
C GLY A 122 4.29 8.86 -8.52
N CYS A 123 4.32 8.07 -7.45
CA CYS A 123 3.74 6.73 -7.44
C CYS A 123 2.25 6.78 -7.83
N PRO A 124 1.78 5.98 -8.81
CA PRO A 124 0.39 6.02 -9.25
C PRO A 124 -0.64 5.80 -8.13
N ILE A 125 -0.33 4.98 -7.14
CA ILE A 125 -1.22 4.76 -5.99
C ILE A 125 -1.30 6.02 -5.10
N SER A 126 -0.17 6.71 -4.87
CA SER A 126 -0.17 8.00 -4.18
C SER A 126 -1.02 9.03 -4.92
N LYS A 127 -0.92 9.08 -6.23
CA LYS A 127 -1.74 9.97 -7.06
C LYS A 127 -3.22 9.65 -6.96
N LEU A 128 -3.58 8.36 -6.91
CA LEU A 128 -4.96 7.92 -6.77
C LEU A 128 -5.58 8.42 -5.45
N PHE A 129 -4.82 8.41 -4.36
CA PHE A 129 -5.31 8.80 -3.04
C PHE A 129 -5.14 10.28 -2.72
N LYS A 130 -4.45 11.03 -3.57
CA LYS A 130 -4.21 12.47 -3.37
C LYS A 130 -5.53 13.22 -3.21
N GLY A 131 -5.63 13.98 -2.13
CA GLY A 131 -6.83 14.76 -1.81
C GLY A 131 -7.90 13.99 -1.03
N ASN A 132 -7.77 12.66 -0.91
CA ASN A 132 -8.71 11.82 -0.16
C ASN A 132 -8.13 11.28 1.15
N ALA A 133 -6.85 10.93 1.14
CA ALA A 133 -6.15 10.45 2.33
C ALA A 133 -4.85 11.24 2.51
N GLU A 134 -4.48 11.51 3.76
CA GLU A 134 -3.19 12.08 4.07
C GLU A 134 -2.11 11.02 3.89
N ILE A 135 -1.10 11.30 3.06
CA ILE A 135 0.03 10.38 2.83
C ILE A 135 1.27 10.98 3.48
N THR A 136 1.84 10.24 4.43
CA THR A 136 3.08 10.62 5.11
C THR A 136 4.17 9.59 4.86
N LEU A 137 5.43 10.00 4.95
CA LEU A 137 6.59 9.17 4.64
C LEU A 137 7.68 9.38 5.68
N ASP A 138 8.21 8.28 6.18
CA ASP A 138 9.47 8.22 6.92
C ASP A 138 10.44 7.38 6.08
N ALA A 139 11.43 8.03 5.48
CA ALA A 139 12.42 7.41 4.63
C ALA A 139 13.79 7.39 5.31
N GLN A 140 14.34 6.20 5.51
CA GLN A 140 15.60 5.99 6.24
C GLN A 140 16.64 5.38 5.32
N LEU A 141 17.76 6.08 5.15
CA LEU A 141 18.96 5.57 4.49
C LEU A 141 19.82 4.86 5.54
N ILE A 142 20.04 3.57 5.34
CA ILE A 142 20.81 2.74 6.28
C ILE A 142 22.14 2.29 5.71
#